data_b39942fcdd2f0b8001fec118691192ec
#
_entry.id   b39942fcdd2f0b8001fec118691192ec
#
_cell.length_a   1.000
_cell.length_b   1.000
_cell.length_c   1.000
_cell.angle_alpha   90.00
_cell.angle_beta   90.00
_cell.angle_gamma   90.00
#
_symmetry.space_group_name_H-M   'P 1'
#
loop_
_entity.id
_entity.type
_entity.pdbx_description
1 polymer ?
#
loop_
_entity_poly.entity_id
_entity_poly.type
_entity_poly.pdbx_seq_one_letter_code
_entity_poly.pdbx_strand_id
1 'polypeptide(L)'
;MAEINGHDYKYYSDLIRGSEPSYINSNKNKRIHRELISKLRSKQIIQFYKSKANLDLEDIKKGQETTWEKAVMLASFVAQNVPHDNQKIDLNKRNAISLWKYSRKVPTGFNCRWHSIMLSELLLAAGIKNCFITCLPMDRNDGDCHVVNSVWLPETKSWAMIDSDMMEYATDKSGKPISLKTMREYISAEREFDLHALPGFENSWAGSDYMKCYWSKNLYWFARHTTYGFNLESGGIWNDRYICLVPNDYHFDRNKFGGVETNCDIEFWDLI
;
A
#
# COMPACT_ATOMS: atom_id res chain seq x y z
N MET A 1 -8.24 3.12 -25.54
CA MET A 1 -7.88 3.62 -24.21
C MET A 1 -8.87 3.03 -23.23
N ALA A 2 -8.41 2.55 -22.09
CA ALA A 2 -9.29 2.07 -21.04
C ALA A 2 -9.96 3.25 -20.33
N GLU A 3 -11.22 3.05 -19.93
CA GLU A 3 -12.00 4.03 -19.17
C GLU A 3 -12.48 3.43 -17.85
N ILE A 4 -12.52 4.23 -16.81
CA ILE A 4 -13.09 3.90 -15.50
C ILE A 4 -14.09 5.00 -15.14
N ASN A 5 -15.31 4.62 -14.78
CA ASN A 5 -16.40 5.55 -14.50
C ASN A 5 -16.68 6.55 -15.64
N GLY A 6 -16.47 6.12 -16.91
CA GLY A 6 -16.65 6.96 -18.09
C GLY A 6 -15.53 7.98 -18.35
N HIS A 7 -14.40 7.85 -17.69
CA HIS A 7 -13.24 8.73 -17.82
C HIS A 7 -11.97 7.94 -18.10
N ASP A 8 -11.11 8.52 -18.94
CA ASP A 8 -9.84 7.92 -19.34
C ASP A 8 -8.65 8.38 -18.43
N TYR A 9 -7.47 7.86 -18.73
CA TYR A 9 -6.23 8.26 -18.08
C TYR A 9 -5.98 9.76 -18.12
N LYS A 10 -6.27 10.41 -19.26
CA LYS A 10 -6.03 11.84 -19.43
C LYS A 10 -6.91 12.66 -18.49
N TYR A 11 -8.18 12.34 -18.36
CA TYR A 11 -9.08 13.01 -17.43
C TYR A 11 -8.54 12.98 -15.99
N TYR A 12 -8.15 11.79 -15.49
CA TYR A 12 -7.65 11.65 -14.12
C TYR A 12 -6.28 12.32 -13.93
N SER A 13 -5.39 12.25 -14.93
CA SER A 13 -4.10 12.94 -14.86
C SER A 13 -4.25 14.47 -14.84
N ASP A 14 -5.21 15.01 -15.56
CA ASP A 14 -5.54 16.44 -15.54
C ASP A 14 -6.08 16.88 -14.17
N LEU A 15 -6.88 16.03 -13.48
CA LEU A 15 -7.32 16.29 -12.10
C LEU A 15 -6.12 16.34 -11.12
N ILE A 16 -5.19 15.39 -11.22
CA ILE A 16 -3.98 15.39 -10.40
C ILE A 16 -3.15 16.65 -10.66
N ARG A 17 -2.93 16.99 -11.92
CA ARG A 17 -2.18 18.20 -12.33
C ARG A 17 -2.84 19.48 -11.83
N GLY A 18 -4.16 19.57 -11.93
CA GLY A 18 -4.94 20.71 -11.44
C GLY A 18 -4.87 20.87 -9.91
N SER A 19 -4.51 19.81 -9.18
CA SER A 19 -4.32 19.85 -7.73
C SER A 19 -2.91 20.24 -7.29
N GLU A 20 -1.95 20.38 -8.21
CA GLU A 20 -0.57 20.82 -7.94
C GLU A 20 -0.46 22.36 -8.12
N PRO A 21 0.36 23.05 -7.34
CA PRO A 21 1.12 22.64 -6.16
C PRO A 21 0.35 22.85 -4.85
N SER A 22 -0.72 22.15 -4.65
CA SER A 22 -1.62 22.37 -3.51
C SER A 22 -1.12 21.78 -2.19
N TYR A 23 0.03 21.10 -2.16
CA TYR A 23 0.62 20.66 -0.91
C TYR A 23 1.50 21.75 -0.29
N ILE A 24 1.19 22.11 0.95
CA ILE A 24 1.94 23.11 1.70
C ILE A 24 2.96 22.41 2.60
N ASN A 25 4.24 22.75 2.44
CA ASN A 25 5.27 22.39 3.40
C ASN A 25 5.15 23.23 4.68
N SER A 26 4.15 22.94 5.51
CA SER A 26 3.98 23.65 6.79
C SER A 26 4.29 22.71 7.95
N ASN A 27 5.25 23.08 8.79
CA ASN A 27 5.58 22.39 10.04
C ASN A 27 4.54 22.59 11.16
N LYS A 28 3.29 22.91 10.84
CA LYS A 28 2.30 23.31 11.85
C LYS A 28 1.63 22.14 12.54
N ASN A 29 1.62 20.96 11.97
CA ASN A 29 0.98 19.81 12.56
C ASN A 29 2.02 18.89 13.20
N LYS A 30 1.81 18.55 14.47
CA LYS A 30 2.66 17.58 15.16
C LYS A 30 2.54 16.22 14.46
N ARG A 31 3.66 15.61 14.09
CA ARG A 31 3.72 14.23 13.66
C ARG A 31 3.09 13.35 14.73
N ILE A 32 2.02 12.65 14.38
CA ILE A 32 1.41 11.68 15.27
C ILE A 32 2.00 10.33 14.87
N HIS A 33 3.15 9.98 15.47
CA HIS A 33 3.77 8.69 15.27
C HIS A 33 3.76 7.91 16.58
N ARG A 34 3.24 6.73 16.50
CA ARG A 34 3.39 5.70 17.51
C ARG A 34 3.96 4.46 16.87
N GLU A 35 5.03 3.94 17.44
CA GLU A 35 5.64 2.70 16.99
C GLU A 35 5.13 1.52 17.83
N LEU A 36 4.66 0.47 17.16
CA LEU A 36 4.21 -0.79 17.76
C LEU A 36 5.03 -1.97 17.20
N ILE A 37 6.35 -1.85 17.22
CA ILE A 37 7.25 -2.94 16.85
C ILE A 37 7.47 -3.84 18.05
N SER A 38 7.21 -5.13 17.89
CA SER A 38 7.33 -6.12 18.93
C SER A 38 8.17 -7.31 18.47
N LYS A 39 9.32 -7.50 19.11
CA LYS A 39 10.18 -8.69 18.88
C LYS A 39 9.42 -10.00 19.13
N LEU A 40 8.53 -10.02 20.13
CA LEU A 40 7.70 -11.19 20.42
C LEU A 40 6.73 -11.47 19.28
N ARG A 41 6.07 -10.44 18.75
CA ARG A 41 5.15 -10.59 17.64
C ARG A 41 5.84 -11.04 16.36
N SER A 42 7.00 -10.46 16.06
CA SER A 42 7.84 -10.90 14.94
C SER A 42 8.17 -12.41 15.06
N LYS A 43 8.65 -12.88 16.22
CA LYS A 43 8.93 -14.30 16.46
C LYS A 43 7.70 -15.19 16.27
N GLN A 44 6.53 -14.76 16.73
CA GLN A 44 5.28 -15.51 16.55
C GLN A 44 4.94 -15.68 15.07
N ILE A 45 5.07 -14.61 14.26
CA ILE A 45 4.81 -14.65 12.83
C ILE A 45 5.81 -15.59 12.14
N ILE A 46 7.11 -15.44 12.41
CA ILE A 46 8.17 -16.29 11.87
C ILE A 46 7.88 -17.78 12.12
N GLN A 47 7.64 -18.15 13.38
CA GLN A 47 7.36 -19.53 13.75
C GLN A 47 6.09 -20.06 13.10
N PHE A 48 5.04 -19.22 13.05
CA PHE A 48 3.78 -19.61 12.44
C PHE A 48 3.94 -19.87 10.93
N TYR A 49 4.55 -18.94 10.18
CA TYR A 49 4.68 -19.08 8.74
C TYR A 49 5.65 -20.22 8.37
N LYS A 50 6.72 -20.42 9.11
CA LYS A 50 7.59 -21.57 8.92
C LYS A 50 6.87 -22.90 9.09
N SER A 51 6.00 -23.01 10.11
CA SER A 51 5.32 -24.29 10.43
C SER A 51 4.02 -24.53 9.64
N LYS A 52 3.34 -23.48 9.16
CA LYS A 52 1.98 -23.57 8.59
C LYS A 52 1.90 -23.13 7.13
N ALA A 53 2.90 -22.45 6.63
CA ALA A 53 2.92 -21.89 5.28
C ALA A 53 4.20 -22.26 4.50
N ASN A 54 5.09 -23.03 5.11
CA ASN A 54 6.40 -23.38 4.52
C ASN A 54 7.19 -22.14 4.06
N LEU A 55 7.09 -21.03 4.80
CA LEU A 55 7.80 -19.78 4.53
C LEU A 55 8.79 -19.50 5.66
N ASP A 56 10.08 -19.57 5.39
CA ASP A 56 11.12 -19.28 6.36
C ASP A 56 11.56 -17.80 6.30
N LEU A 57 10.88 -16.96 7.08
CA LEU A 57 11.17 -15.53 7.18
C LEU A 57 12.56 -15.23 7.80
N GLU A 58 13.12 -16.13 8.61
CA GLU A 58 14.47 -15.95 9.15
C GLU A 58 15.53 -16.18 8.05
N ASP A 59 15.27 -17.13 7.16
CA ASP A 59 16.14 -17.37 6.02
C ASP A 59 16.13 -16.18 5.05
N ILE A 60 14.94 -15.70 4.70
CA ILE A 60 14.78 -14.47 3.88
C ILE A 60 15.50 -13.29 4.53
N LYS A 61 15.35 -13.09 5.84
CA LYS A 61 15.99 -12.00 6.57
C LYS A 61 17.51 -12.05 6.49
N LYS A 62 18.11 -13.24 6.56
CA LYS A 62 19.55 -13.47 6.55
C LYS A 62 20.14 -13.60 5.15
N GLY A 63 19.31 -13.80 4.14
CA GLY A 63 19.70 -13.95 2.74
C GLY A 63 20.46 -12.72 2.21
N GLN A 64 21.20 -12.94 1.13
CA GLN A 64 22.05 -11.91 0.49
C GLN A 64 21.27 -11.00 -0.46
N GLU A 65 20.01 -11.31 -0.73
CA GLU A 65 19.13 -10.51 -1.59
C GLU A 65 18.98 -9.09 -1.04
N THR A 66 18.79 -8.15 -1.93
CA THR A 66 18.47 -6.75 -1.59
C THR A 66 17.13 -6.67 -0.84
N THR A 67 16.90 -5.58 -0.15
CA THR A 67 15.60 -5.34 0.52
C THR A 67 14.44 -5.39 -0.49
N TRP A 68 14.66 -4.90 -1.71
CA TRP A 68 13.64 -4.95 -2.76
C TRP A 68 13.31 -6.37 -3.21
N GLU A 69 14.32 -7.18 -3.52
CA GLU A 69 14.12 -8.58 -3.91
C GLU A 69 13.38 -9.38 -2.85
N LYS A 70 13.72 -9.19 -1.58
CA LYS A 70 12.99 -9.80 -0.45
C LYS A 70 11.54 -9.33 -0.40
N ALA A 71 11.28 -8.05 -0.64
CA ALA A 71 9.92 -7.52 -0.67
C ALA A 71 9.10 -8.11 -1.81
N VAL A 72 9.69 -8.23 -3.00
CA VAL A 72 9.07 -8.88 -4.17
C VAL A 72 8.76 -10.36 -3.89
N MET A 73 9.69 -11.10 -3.29
CA MET A 73 9.45 -12.50 -2.88
C MET A 73 8.25 -12.63 -1.94
N LEU A 74 8.16 -11.76 -0.93
CA LEU A 74 7.06 -11.78 0.04
C LEU A 74 5.72 -11.36 -0.57
N ALA A 75 5.72 -10.37 -1.45
CA ALA A 75 4.52 -9.95 -2.19
C ALA A 75 4.01 -11.06 -3.11
N SER A 76 4.92 -11.71 -3.88
CA SER A 76 4.59 -12.86 -4.70
C SER A 76 4.05 -14.02 -3.88
N PHE A 77 4.64 -14.29 -2.70
CA PHE A 77 4.13 -15.31 -1.79
C PHE A 77 2.69 -15.01 -1.35
N VAL A 78 2.36 -13.77 -0.97
CA VAL A 78 0.99 -13.39 -0.59
C VAL A 78 0.04 -13.58 -1.75
N ALA A 79 0.38 -13.06 -2.93
CA ALA A 79 -0.43 -13.14 -4.15
C ALA A 79 -0.70 -14.59 -4.57
N GLN A 80 0.31 -15.47 -4.52
CA GLN A 80 0.19 -16.90 -4.87
C GLN A 80 -0.70 -17.70 -3.92
N ASN A 81 -0.76 -17.29 -2.67
CA ASN A 81 -1.47 -18.04 -1.64
C ASN A 81 -2.88 -17.52 -1.33
N VAL A 82 -3.18 -16.28 -1.71
CA VAL A 82 -4.45 -15.64 -1.47
C VAL A 82 -4.91 -14.95 -2.74
N PRO A 83 -5.98 -15.39 -3.40
CA PRO A 83 -6.52 -14.73 -4.57
C PRO A 83 -7.18 -13.40 -4.21
N HIS A 84 -7.30 -12.50 -5.19
CA HIS A 84 -8.12 -11.30 -5.06
C HIS A 84 -9.62 -11.64 -4.97
N ASP A 85 -10.32 -10.98 -4.05
CA ASP A 85 -11.79 -11.05 -3.96
C ASP A 85 -12.31 -9.84 -3.16
N ASN A 86 -13.33 -9.17 -3.68
CA ASN A 86 -13.95 -8.01 -3.04
C ASN A 86 -15.04 -8.37 -2.03
N GLN A 87 -15.22 -9.64 -1.68
CA GLN A 87 -16.23 -10.03 -0.72
C GLN A 87 -15.96 -9.43 0.67
N LYS A 88 -17.06 -9.04 1.32
CA LYS A 88 -17.00 -8.54 2.68
C LYS A 88 -16.68 -9.71 3.63
N ILE A 89 -15.59 -9.57 4.36
CA ILE A 89 -15.14 -10.56 5.33
C ILE A 89 -15.33 -10.00 6.73
N ASP A 90 -16.02 -10.74 7.59
CA ASP A 90 -16.16 -10.40 9.01
C ASP A 90 -15.07 -11.08 9.83
N LEU A 91 -14.00 -10.36 10.10
CA LEU A 91 -12.88 -10.81 10.92
C LEU A 91 -12.43 -9.71 11.89
N ASN A 92 -12.63 -9.96 13.19
CA ASN A 92 -12.31 -8.99 14.25
C ASN A 92 -10.79 -8.76 14.43
N LYS A 93 -9.96 -9.75 14.08
CA LYS A 93 -8.50 -9.69 14.17
C LYS A 93 -7.89 -9.72 12.78
N ARG A 94 -7.50 -8.55 12.28
CA ARG A 94 -6.91 -8.36 10.95
C ARG A 94 -5.39 -8.25 11.08
N ASN A 95 -4.73 -9.38 11.09
CA ASN A 95 -3.26 -9.49 11.10
C ASN A 95 -2.82 -10.72 10.31
N ALA A 96 -1.54 -10.80 9.96
CA ALA A 96 -1.03 -11.84 9.07
C ALA A 96 -1.43 -13.26 9.47
N ILE A 97 -1.32 -13.61 10.76
CA ILE A 97 -1.66 -14.96 11.23
C ILE A 97 -3.17 -15.24 11.12
N SER A 98 -4.00 -14.28 11.51
CA SER A 98 -5.47 -14.46 11.49
C SER A 98 -6.00 -14.51 10.06
N LEU A 99 -5.45 -13.67 9.18
CA LEU A 99 -5.78 -13.64 7.76
C LEU A 99 -5.37 -14.96 7.08
N TRP A 100 -4.16 -15.44 7.33
CA TRP A 100 -3.74 -16.74 6.81
C TRP A 100 -4.66 -17.88 7.25
N LYS A 101 -4.97 -17.96 8.55
CA LYS A 101 -5.88 -18.98 9.08
C LYS A 101 -7.26 -18.89 8.45
N TYR A 102 -7.74 -17.68 8.19
CA TYR A 102 -9.03 -17.45 7.55
C TYR A 102 -9.01 -17.90 6.09
N SER A 103 -8.01 -17.52 5.30
CA SER A 103 -7.89 -17.91 3.89
C SER A 103 -7.81 -19.44 3.67
N ARG A 104 -7.36 -20.18 4.70
CA ARG A 104 -7.33 -21.67 4.63
C ARG A 104 -8.66 -22.33 5.03
N LYS A 105 -9.60 -21.57 5.60
CA LYS A 105 -10.91 -22.10 6.04
C LYS A 105 -12.04 -21.81 5.06
N VAL A 106 -11.93 -20.70 4.34
CA VAL A 106 -12.97 -20.23 3.42
C VAL A 106 -12.38 -20.14 2.01
N PRO A 107 -13.12 -20.57 0.98
CA PRO A 107 -12.65 -20.58 -0.40
C PRO A 107 -12.84 -19.20 -1.05
N THR A 108 -12.54 -18.12 -0.32
CA THR A 108 -12.64 -16.76 -0.82
C THR A 108 -11.28 -16.10 -0.82
N GLY A 109 -11.08 -15.13 -1.71
CA GLY A 109 -9.91 -14.26 -1.72
C GLY A 109 -10.04 -13.09 -0.74
N PHE A 110 -9.12 -12.18 -0.84
CA PHE A 110 -9.06 -10.95 -0.06
C PHE A 110 -9.06 -9.73 -0.98
N ASN A 111 -9.51 -8.61 -0.46
CA ASN A 111 -9.34 -7.32 -1.13
C ASN A 111 -7.93 -6.74 -0.86
N CYS A 112 -7.63 -5.64 -1.54
CA CYS A 112 -6.36 -4.95 -1.46
C CYS A 112 -5.89 -4.64 -0.03
N ARG A 113 -6.79 -4.23 0.86
CA ARG A 113 -6.45 -3.93 2.26
C ARG A 113 -5.95 -5.15 3.03
N TRP A 114 -6.56 -6.29 2.82
CA TRP A 114 -6.20 -7.50 3.57
C TRP A 114 -4.91 -8.12 3.04
N HIS A 115 -4.70 -8.04 1.73
CA HIS A 115 -3.41 -8.32 1.10
C HIS A 115 -2.31 -7.46 1.69
N SER A 116 -2.53 -6.15 1.74
CA SER A 116 -1.54 -5.18 2.24
C SER A 116 -1.25 -5.35 3.74
N ILE A 117 -2.25 -5.67 4.57
CA ILE A 117 -2.03 -5.98 5.99
C ILE A 117 -1.17 -7.23 6.16
N MET A 118 -1.50 -8.30 5.41
CA MET A 118 -0.74 -9.55 5.47
C MET A 118 0.71 -9.31 5.03
N LEU A 119 0.92 -8.69 3.89
CA LEU A 119 2.25 -8.37 3.39
C LEU A 119 3.03 -7.48 4.35
N SER A 120 2.39 -6.44 4.90
CA SER A 120 3.03 -5.53 5.86
C SER A 120 3.62 -6.26 7.06
N GLU A 121 2.86 -7.16 7.69
CA GLU A 121 3.35 -7.90 8.85
C GLU A 121 4.43 -8.94 8.51
N LEU A 122 4.40 -9.53 7.30
CA LEU A 122 5.47 -10.41 6.83
C LEU A 122 6.77 -9.63 6.59
N LEU A 123 6.69 -8.49 5.94
CA LEU A 123 7.82 -7.57 5.73
C LEU A 123 8.43 -7.16 7.07
N LEU A 124 7.62 -6.71 8.03
CA LEU A 124 8.07 -6.35 9.37
C LEU A 124 8.74 -7.52 10.10
N ALA A 125 8.19 -8.72 10.00
CA ALA A 125 8.76 -9.92 10.61
C ALA A 125 10.11 -10.29 9.99
N ALA A 126 10.27 -10.09 8.68
CA ALA A 126 11.54 -10.21 7.96
C ALA A 126 12.51 -9.04 8.22
N GLY A 127 12.15 -8.05 9.03
CA GLY A 127 12.97 -6.90 9.35
C GLY A 127 12.95 -5.79 8.30
N ILE A 128 12.00 -5.82 7.39
CA ILE A 128 11.85 -4.84 6.30
C ILE A 128 10.83 -3.77 6.73
N LYS A 129 11.30 -2.52 6.74
CA LYS A 129 10.50 -1.36 7.07
C LYS A 129 9.49 -1.06 5.96
N ASN A 130 8.20 -0.96 6.31
CA ASN A 130 7.14 -0.69 5.37
C ASN A 130 5.90 -0.14 6.07
N CYS A 131 5.01 0.45 5.30
CA CYS A 131 3.63 0.74 5.72
C CYS A 131 2.68 0.45 4.57
N PHE A 132 1.40 0.25 4.85
CA PHE A 132 0.40 0.24 3.79
C PHE A 132 -0.34 1.57 3.72
N ILE A 133 -0.65 1.98 2.50
CA ILE A 133 -1.23 3.28 2.17
C ILE A 133 -2.49 3.04 1.36
N THR A 134 -3.57 3.72 1.75
CA THR A 134 -4.80 3.79 0.96
C THR A 134 -4.66 4.91 -0.06
N CYS A 135 -4.84 4.58 -1.32
CA CYS A 135 -4.88 5.48 -2.45
C CYS A 135 -6.34 5.73 -2.82
N LEU A 136 -6.74 6.98 -2.96
CA LEU A 136 -8.15 7.35 -3.08
C LEU A 136 -8.39 8.31 -4.25
N PRO A 137 -9.56 8.19 -4.91
CA PRO A 137 -9.96 9.05 -6.01
C PRO A 137 -10.44 10.43 -5.53
N MET A 138 -10.56 11.36 -6.46
CA MET A 138 -11.14 12.68 -6.21
C MET A 138 -12.63 12.60 -5.86
N ASP A 139 -13.38 11.75 -6.55
CA ASP A 139 -14.82 11.62 -6.34
C ASP A 139 -15.10 11.00 -4.97
N ARG A 140 -15.77 11.76 -4.12
CA ARG A 140 -16.17 11.33 -2.75
C ARG A 140 -17.24 10.23 -2.74
N ASN A 141 -17.92 10.03 -3.85
CA ASN A 141 -18.96 8.99 -4.01
C ASN A 141 -18.40 7.70 -4.60
N ASP A 142 -17.20 7.75 -5.16
CA ASP A 142 -16.50 6.55 -5.62
C ASP A 142 -16.01 5.76 -4.40
N GLY A 143 -16.62 4.60 -4.18
CA GLY A 143 -16.23 3.68 -3.09
C GLY A 143 -15.01 2.83 -3.42
N ASP A 144 -14.52 2.89 -4.65
CA ASP A 144 -13.37 2.12 -5.12
C ASP A 144 -12.08 2.87 -4.79
N CYS A 145 -11.39 2.39 -3.76
CA CYS A 145 -10.06 2.82 -3.36
C CYS A 145 -9.09 1.66 -3.45
N HIS A 146 -7.79 1.95 -3.45
CA HIS A 146 -6.78 0.91 -3.48
C HIS A 146 -5.83 1.00 -2.28
N VAL A 147 -5.37 -0.15 -1.79
CA VAL A 147 -4.44 -0.21 -0.64
C VAL A 147 -3.23 -1.03 -1.02
N VAL A 148 -2.06 -0.45 -0.90
CA VAL A 148 -0.78 -1.08 -1.26
C VAL A 148 0.30 -0.85 -0.22
N ASN A 149 1.39 -1.59 -0.30
CA ASN A 149 2.53 -1.41 0.59
C ASN A 149 3.54 -0.43 -0.01
N SER A 150 4.04 0.44 0.84
CA SER A 150 5.22 1.26 0.60
C SER A 150 6.37 0.69 1.42
N VAL A 151 7.46 0.30 0.75
CA VAL A 151 8.62 -0.39 1.32
C VAL A 151 9.81 0.57 1.34
N TRP A 152 10.49 0.68 2.47
CA TRP A 152 11.72 1.44 2.58
C TRP A 152 12.91 0.63 2.09
N LEU A 153 13.66 1.19 1.15
CA LEU A 153 14.87 0.62 0.58
C LEU A 153 16.10 1.35 1.16
N PRO A 154 16.79 0.78 2.15
CA PRO A 154 17.94 1.42 2.78
C PRO A 154 19.11 1.60 1.81
N GLU A 155 19.23 0.72 0.82
CA GLU A 155 20.28 0.74 -0.20
C GLU A 155 20.23 2.02 -1.06
N THR A 156 19.03 2.49 -1.36
CA THR A 156 18.78 3.68 -2.20
C THR A 156 18.23 4.86 -1.42
N LYS A 157 17.97 4.67 -0.11
CA LYS A 157 17.31 5.65 0.78
C LYS A 157 16.02 6.19 0.19
N SER A 158 15.20 5.29 -0.36
CA SER A 158 13.95 5.64 -1.04
C SER A 158 12.82 4.69 -0.67
N TRP A 159 11.60 5.15 -0.84
CA TRP A 159 10.41 4.32 -0.73
C TRP A 159 10.05 3.74 -2.09
N ALA A 160 9.48 2.54 -2.11
CA ALA A 160 8.98 1.88 -3.30
C ALA A 160 7.59 1.29 -3.08
N MET A 161 6.74 1.39 -4.09
CA MET A 161 5.40 0.79 -4.09
C MET A 161 5.47 -0.67 -4.51
N ILE A 162 4.75 -1.53 -3.80
CA ILE A 162 4.52 -2.92 -4.17
C ILE A 162 3.09 -3.34 -3.82
N ASP A 163 2.46 -4.05 -4.74
CA ASP A 163 1.07 -4.46 -4.67
C ASP A 163 0.94 -5.98 -4.81
N SER A 164 0.59 -6.65 -3.72
CA SER A 164 0.34 -8.09 -3.73
C SER A 164 -1.07 -8.46 -4.17
N ASP A 165 -1.99 -7.50 -4.23
CA ASP A 165 -3.37 -7.72 -4.65
C ASP A 165 -3.51 -7.69 -6.18
N MET A 166 -3.00 -6.64 -6.82
CA MET A 166 -2.95 -6.53 -8.29
C MET A 166 -1.67 -7.14 -8.89
N MET A 167 -0.83 -7.75 -8.05
CA MET A 167 0.37 -8.51 -8.44
C MET A 167 1.38 -7.67 -9.25
N GLU A 168 1.61 -6.42 -8.82
CA GLU A 168 2.46 -5.50 -9.58
C GLU A 168 3.31 -4.58 -8.70
N TYR A 169 4.26 -3.92 -9.33
CA TYR A 169 5.07 -2.84 -8.76
C TYR A 169 5.44 -1.82 -9.82
N ALA A 170 5.89 -0.65 -9.39
CA ALA A 170 6.24 0.45 -10.29
C ALA A 170 7.74 0.74 -10.31
N THR A 171 8.28 1.05 -11.51
CA THR A 171 9.64 1.54 -11.70
C THR A 171 9.67 2.79 -12.57
N ASP A 172 10.74 3.59 -12.43
CA ASP A 172 11.07 4.58 -13.45
C ASP A 172 11.63 3.90 -14.71
N LYS A 173 11.89 4.68 -15.76
CA LYS A 173 12.42 4.18 -17.04
C LYS A 173 13.85 3.63 -16.95
N SER A 174 14.53 3.80 -15.84
CA SER A 174 15.83 3.14 -15.58
C SER A 174 15.69 1.78 -14.88
N GLY A 175 14.46 1.37 -14.55
CA GLY A 175 14.17 0.13 -13.82
C GLY A 175 14.28 0.29 -12.29
N LYS A 176 14.46 1.49 -11.77
CA LYS A 176 14.51 1.75 -10.34
C LYS A 176 13.10 1.75 -9.75
N PRO A 177 12.84 0.97 -8.67
CA PRO A 177 11.55 1.00 -7.96
C PRO A 177 11.20 2.41 -7.45
N ILE A 178 9.95 2.83 -7.64
CA ILE A 178 9.46 4.16 -7.28
C ILE A 178 8.32 4.11 -6.27
N SER A 179 8.16 5.22 -5.54
CA SER A 179 7.12 5.38 -4.52
C SER A 179 5.79 5.85 -5.12
N LEU A 180 4.70 5.71 -4.35
CA LEU A 180 3.40 6.31 -4.69
C LEU A 180 3.49 7.83 -4.90
N LYS A 181 4.31 8.52 -4.08
CA LYS A 181 4.60 9.93 -4.25
C LYS A 181 5.18 10.20 -5.64
N THR A 182 6.22 9.45 -6.01
CA THR A 182 6.89 9.59 -7.32
C THR A 182 5.96 9.24 -8.47
N MET A 183 5.12 8.20 -8.34
CA MET A 183 4.11 7.88 -9.35
C MET A 183 3.16 9.06 -9.58
N ARG A 184 2.64 9.67 -8.50
CA ARG A 184 1.76 10.84 -8.58
C ARG A 184 2.47 12.04 -9.21
N GLU A 185 3.71 12.33 -8.82
CA GLU A 185 4.54 13.39 -9.40
C GLU A 185 4.78 13.16 -10.90
N TYR A 186 4.98 11.91 -11.33
CA TYR A 186 5.18 11.58 -12.74
C TYR A 186 3.89 11.79 -13.55
N ILE A 187 2.72 11.37 -13.00
CA ILE A 187 1.42 11.63 -13.64
C ILE A 187 1.19 13.14 -13.77
N SER A 188 1.43 13.91 -12.72
CA SER A 188 1.29 15.37 -12.72
C SER A 188 2.19 16.05 -13.75
N ALA A 189 3.42 15.57 -13.90
CA ALA A 189 4.42 16.10 -14.81
C ALA A 189 4.38 15.50 -16.23
N GLU A 190 3.39 14.67 -16.56
CA GLU A 190 3.29 13.90 -17.81
C GLU A 190 4.53 13.04 -18.10
N ARG A 191 5.17 12.54 -17.04
CA ARG A 191 6.31 11.64 -17.16
C ARG A 191 5.84 10.19 -17.10
N GLU A 192 6.47 9.34 -17.87
CA GLU A 192 6.15 7.92 -17.87
C GLU A 192 6.87 7.16 -16.76
N PHE A 193 6.20 6.11 -16.29
CA PHE A 193 6.75 5.06 -15.45
C PHE A 193 6.23 3.70 -15.95
N ASP A 194 6.86 2.63 -15.50
CA ASP A 194 6.47 1.27 -15.89
C ASP A 194 5.85 0.52 -14.71
N LEU A 195 4.80 -0.24 -15.01
CA LEU A 195 4.19 -1.19 -14.08
C LEU A 195 4.62 -2.60 -14.53
N HIS A 196 5.17 -3.35 -13.59
CA HIS A 196 5.68 -4.70 -13.81
C HIS A 196 4.89 -5.70 -13.00
N ALA A 197 4.61 -6.85 -13.60
CA ALA A 197 4.05 -7.98 -12.88
C ALA A 197 5.02 -8.54 -11.84
N LEU A 198 4.49 -8.99 -10.70
CA LEU A 198 5.26 -9.81 -9.77
C LEU A 198 5.67 -11.13 -10.41
N PRO A 199 6.83 -11.72 -10.03
CA PRO A 199 7.25 -13.03 -10.53
C PRO A 199 6.18 -14.11 -10.35
N GLY A 200 5.87 -14.82 -11.43
CA GLY A 200 4.80 -15.80 -11.50
C GLY A 200 3.43 -15.25 -11.89
N PHE A 201 3.34 -13.95 -12.23
CA PHE A 201 2.11 -13.28 -12.65
C PHE A 201 2.27 -12.49 -13.94
N GLU A 202 3.10 -12.97 -14.86
CA GLU A 202 3.44 -12.30 -16.12
C GLU A 202 2.22 -12.07 -17.03
N ASN A 203 1.12 -12.80 -16.80
CA ASN A 203 -0.16 -12.64 -17.49
C ASN A 203 -1.16 -11.77 -16.71
N SER A 204 -0.72 -11.05 -15.68
CA SER A 204 -1.58 -10.12 -14.92
C SER A 204 -1.89 -8.87 -15.74
N TRP A 205 -2.68 -7.97 -15.15
CA TRP A 205 -3.05 -6.70 -15.78
C TRP A 205 -1.98 -5.62 -15.66
N ALA A 206 -0.85 -5.93 -15.01
CA ALA A 206 0.27 -5.00 -14.83
C ALA A 206 0.70 -4.40 -16.18
N GLY A 207 0.91 -3.08 -16.19
CA GLY A 207 1.29 -2.34 -17.39
C GLY A 207 0.19 -2.11 -18.42
N SER A 208 -1.02 -2.66 -18.22
CA SER A 208 -2.14 -2.43 -19.13
C SER A 208 -2.64 -0.98 -19.07
N ASP A 209 -3.33 -0.53 -20.12
CA ASP A 209 -3.99 0.78 -20.14
C ASP A 209 -5.02 0.92 -19.02
N TYR A 210 -5.67 -0.19 -18.63
CA TYR A 210 -6.58 -0.20 -17.50
C TYR A 210 -5.87 0.12 -16.19
N MET A 211 -4.74 -0.52 -15.90
CA MET A 211 -3.98 -0.25 -14.66
C MET A 211 -3.40 1.16 -14.63
N LYS A 212 -2.95 1.70 -15.76
CA LYS A 212 -2.53 3.11 -15.84
C LYS A 212 -3.67 4.07 -15.52
N CYS A 213 -4.86 3.82 -16.06
CA CYS A 213 -6.07 4.60 -15.76
C CYS A 213 -6.47 4.45 -14.29
N TYR A 214 -6.42 3.23 -13.75
CA TYR A 214 -6.75 2.91 -12.37
C TYR A 214 -5.83 3.64 -11.37
N TRP A 215 -4.53 3.66 -11.62
CA TRP A 215 -3.58 4.41 -10.81
C TRP A 215 -3.80 5.92 -10.91
N SER A 216 -4.02 6.47 -12.11
CA SER A 216 -4.29 7.90 -12.25
C SER A 216 -5.56 8.33 -11.51
N LYS A 217 -6.58 7.47 -11.45
CA LYS A 217 -7.80 7.70 -10.66
C LYS A 217 -7.51 7.72 -9.16
N ASN A 218 -6.77 6.73 -8.66
CA ASN A 218 -6.62 6.48 -7.22
C ASN A 218 -5.43 7.20 -6.56
N LEU A 219 -4.58 7.91 -7.31
CA LEU A 219 -3.48 8.68 -6.74
C LEU A 219 -3.83 10.15 -6.44
N TYR A 220 -5.12 10.48 -6.28
CA TYR A 220 -5.54 11.86 -6.03
C TYR A 220 -5.25 12.29 -4.59
N TRP A 221 -5.60 11.48 -3.60
CA TRP A 221 -5.26 11.68 -2.20
C TRP A 221 -4.95 10.37 -1.48
N PHE A 222 -4.37 10.45 -0.27
CA PHE A 222 -3.83 9.29 0.41
C PHE A 222 -4.21 9.26 1.88
N ALA A 223 -4.31 8.05 2.43
CA ALA A 223 -4.45 7.85 3.85
C ALA A 223 -3.54 6.73 4.35
N ARG A 224 -2.96 6.91 5.53
CA ARG A 224 -2.18 5.88 6.23
C ARG A 224 -2.44 5.91 7.72
N HIS A 225 -2.09 4.83 8.40
CA HIS A 225 -2.09 4.84 9.86
C HIS A 225 -1.07 5.85 10.42
N THR A 226 -1.43 6.49 11.53
CA THR A 226 -0.51 7.31 12.34
C THR A 226 0.43 6.46 13.18
N THR A 227 0.12 5.17 13.33
CA THR A 227 0.90 4.18 14.04
C THR A 227 1.64 3.29 13.06
N TYR A 228 2.88 2.96 13.36
CA TYR A 228 3.72 2.04 12.63
C TYR A 228 3.90 0.74 13.41
N GLY A 229 3.71 -0.42 12.77
CA GLY A 229 3.98 -1.70 13.44
C GLY A 229 2.96 -2.80 13.15
N PHE A 230 2.90 -3.75 14.08
CA PHE A 230 2.03 -4.93 14.00
C PHE A 230 0.62 -4.65 14.54
N ASN A 231 -0.36 -5.46 14.09
CA ASN A 231 -1.74 -5.47 14.58
C ASN A 231 -2.48 -4.13 14.45
N LEU A 232 -2.15 -3.32 13.46
CA LEU A 232 -2.74 -2.00 13.29
C LEU A 232 -4.27 -2.03 13.14
N GLU A 233 -4.79 -3.11 12.57
CA GLU A 233 -6.21 -3.32 12.35
C GLU A 233 -6.81 -4.48 13.18
N SER A 234 -6.19 -4.78 14.32
CA SER A 234 -6.67 -5.82 15.23
C SER A 234 -7.23 -5.18 16.50
N GLY A 235 -8.54 -5.15 16.63
CA GLY A 235 -9.21 -4.82 17.87
C GLY A 235 -9.53 -3.34 18.09
N GLY A 236 -10.46 -2.79 17.37
CA GLY A 236 -11.27 -1.64 17.77
C GLY A 236 -10.93 -0.31 17.12
N ILE A 237 -11.47 0.69 17.52
CA ILE A 237 -11.66 2.10 17.18
C ILE A 237 -10.70 2.63 16.11
N TRP A 238 -11.24 2.88 14.92
CA TRP A 238 -10.54 3.23 13.70
C TRP A 238 -10.27 4.73 13.54
N ASN A 239 -11.10 5.57 14.16
CA ASN A 239 -11.30 6.96 13.75
C ASN A 239 -10.15 7.92 14.05
N ASP A 240 -9.30 7.65 15.04
CA ASP A 240 -8.20 8.54 15.43
C ASP A 240 -6.83 8.08 14.91
N ARG A 241 -6.80 7.16 13.93
CA ARG A 241 -5.59 6.45 13.56
C ARG A 241 -5.08 6.73 12.16
N TYR A 242 -5.77 7.58 11.41
CA TYR A 242 -5.37 7.93 10.05
C TYR A 242 -4.87 9.36 9.95
N ILE A 243 -3.80 9.54 9.19
CA ILE A 243 -3.42 10.81 8.60
C ILE A 243 -3.74 10.75 7.11
N CYS A 244 -4.34 11.80 6.58
CA CYS A 244 -4.83 11.88 5.23
C CYS A 244 -4.17 13.06 4.53
N LEU A 245 -3.34 12.78 3.53
CA LEU A 245 -2.73 13.79 2.67
C LEU A 245 -3.71 14.15 1.57
N VAL A 246 -4.23 15.36 1.64
CA VAL A 246 -5.21 15.89 0.69
C VAL A 246 -4.67 17.13 -0.01
N PRO A 247 -5.03 17.37 -1.29
CA PRO A 247 -4.77 18.65 -1.94
C PRO A 247 -5.46 19.80 -1.20
N ASN A 248 -4.93 21.03 -1.37
CA ASN A 248 -5.60 22.23 -0.88
C ASN A 248 -7.04 22.28 -1.41
N ASP A 249 -7.92 22.83 -0.60
CA ASP A 249 -9.34 23.00 -0.94
C ASP A 249 -10.11 21.69 -1.18
N TYR A 250 -9.48 20.53 -0.93
CA TYR A 250 -10.14 19.24 -0.93
C TYR A 250 -10.37 18.75 0.49
N HIS A 251 -11.63 18.44 0.80
CA HIS A 251 -12.04 17.87 2.09
C HIS A 251 -12.85 16.60 1.86
N PHE A 252 -12.46 15.51 2.50
CA PHE A 252 -13.25 14.28 2.48
C PHE A 252 -14.37 14.30 3.53
N ASP A 253 -15.38 13.45 3.36
CA ASP A 253 -16.43 13.28 4.35
C ASP A 253 -15.89 12.47 5.56
N ARG A 254 -15.66 13.15 6.66
CA ARG A 254 -15.14 12.55 7.91
C ARG A 254 -16.09 11.51 8.53
N ASN A 255 -17.37 11.53 8.19
CA ASN A 255 -18.32 10.50 8.65
C ASN A 255 -18.11 9.18 7.89
N LYS A 256 -17.66 9.26 6.65
CA LYS A 256 -17.36 8.08 5.81
C LYS A 256 -15.93 7.57 6.01
N PHE A 257 -14.98 8.49 6.23
CA PHE A 257 -13.57 8.17 6.38
C PHE A 257 -12.98 8.95 7.55
N GLY A 258 -12.67 8.26 8.65
CA GLY A 258 -12.03 8.88 9.81
C GLY A 258 -10.58 9.25 9.54
N GLY A 259 -10.09 10.32 10.15
CA GLY A 259 -8.70 10.71 10.04
C GLY A 259 -8.44 12.20 10.24
N VAL A 260 -7.17 12.55 10.33
CA VAL A 260 -6.69 13.93 10.40
C VAL A 260 -6.20 14.36 9.03
N GLU A 261 -6.77 15.41 8.48
CA GLU A 261 -6.32 15.99 7.21
C GLU A 261 -5.00 16.72 7.39
N THR A 262 -4.10 16.51 6.45
CA THR A 262 -2.91 17.33 6.25
C THR A 262 -2.73 17.64 4.77
N ASN A 263 -2.19 18.81 4.48
CA ASN A 263 -1.66 19.17 3.17
C ASN A 263 -0.13 19.29 3.21
N CYS A 264 0.50 18.82 4.28
CA CYS A 264 1.94 18.79 4.42
C CYS A 264 2.50 17.49 3.87
N ASP A 265 3.12 17.58 2.70
CA ASP A 265 3.71 16.46 1.99
C ASP A 265 4.79 15.75 2.84
N ILE A 266 5.66 16.52 3.48
CA ILE A 266 6.72 15.98 4.35
C ILE A 266 6.12 15.22 5.54
N GLU A 267 5.08 15.76 6.18
CA GLU A 267 4.43 15.12 7.33
C GLU A 267 3.85 13.75 6.97
N PHE A 268 3.33 13.62 5.78
CA PHE A 268 2.73 12.36 5.33
C PHE A 268 3.78 11.35 4.87
N TRP A 269 4.75 11.75 4.05
CA TRP A 269 5.69 10.82 3.41
C TRP A 269 6.93 10.52 4.25
N ASP A 270 7.30 11.41 5.16
CA ASP A 270 8.40 11.17 6.11
C ASP A 270 7.92 10.24 7.23
N LEU A 271 7.85 8.98 6.88
CA LEU A 271 7.17 7.97 7.68
C LEU A 271 7.93 7.57 8.95
N ILE A 272 9.25 7.78 9.02
CA ILE A 272 10.08 7.39 10.19
C ILE A 272 11.48 7.96 10.04
#